data_2386e07dd3bee3a61ba53ea2f9ee2b3d
#
_entry.id   2386e07dd3bee3a61ba53ea2f9ee2b3d
#
_cell.length_a   1.000
_cell.length_b   1.000
_cell.length_c   1.000
_cell.angle_alpha   90.00
_cell.angle_beta   90.00
_cell.angle_gamma   90.00
#
_symmetry.space_group_name_H-M   'P 1'
#
loop_
_entity.id
_entity.type
_entity.pdbx_description
1 polymer ?
#
loop_
_entity_poly.entity_id
_entity_poly.type
_entity_poly.pdbx_seq_one_letter_code
_entity_poly.pdbx_strand_id
1 'polypeptide(L)'
;TLYRFLRKMGGSLRSSGALSLFVVLFYGFLTGMGTSACRAVVMFALLIIGEMLGKSYDMLTALAFGAILLLLRQPLYVRSASFLLSFGAVAGIGLIFPALKALFLPKNRRWAKRVEPLLLSLSIQMMTLPVLEYFYSEIPLYGTLLNLVVIPLMTVVMFTGILAVGISFVLPGVARAPAFLCGAILEFYERLGTASLRLPGAVFTCGQPKIWQMAGYYTGLVVFLFWRYQLKERKKRRMGQINDPDIRLEEAERAEPHRR
;
A
#
# COMPACT_ATOMS: atom_id res chain seq x y z
N THR A 1 1.64 13.40 -4.44
CA THR A 1 1.90 14.72 -3.79
C THR A 1 1.97 15.84 -4.80
N LEU A 2 2.82 15.79 -5.84
CA LEU A 2 2.96 16.83 -6.87
C LEU A 2 1.63 17.12 -7.58
N TYR A 3 0.92 16.11 -8.06
CA TYR A 3 -0.38 16.23 -8.70
C TYR A 3 -1.42 16.95 -7.81
N ARG A 4 -1.53 16.53 -6.53
CA ARG A 4 -2.44 17.18 -5.58
C ARG A 4 -2.04 18.64 -5.29
N PHE A 5 -0.75 18.92 -5.24
CA PHE A 5 -0.23 20.26 -5.06
C PHE A 5 -0.58 21.17 -6.24
N LEU A 6 -0.33 20.73 -7.48
CA LEU A 6 -0.67 21.47 -8.69
C LEU A 6 -2.18 21.74 -8.82
N ARG A 7 -3.00 20.75 -8.46
CA ARG A 7 -4.47 20.91 -8.41
C ARG A 7 -4.90 21.94 -7.37
N LYS A 8 -4.25 21.98 -6.23
CA LYS A 8 -4.53 22.96 -5.16
C LYS A 8 -4.12 24.38 -5.55
N MET A 9 -3.13 24.53 -6.43
CA MET A 9 -2.71 25.83 -7.00
C MET A 9 -3.62 26.31 -8.16
N GLY A 10 -4.74 25.66 -8.43
CA GLY A 10 -5.69 26.07 -9.48
C GLY A 10 -5.39 25.49 -10.88
N GLY A 11 -4.44 24.58 -11.00
CA GLY A 11 -4.15 23.92 -12.28
C GLY A 11 -5.32 23.09 -12.79
N SER A 12 -5.55 23.10 -14.11
CA SER A 12 -6.58 22.26 -14.73
C SER A 12 -6.26 20.75 -14.51
N LEU A 13 -7.29 19.90 -14.56
CA LEU A 13 -7.12 18.46 -14.44
C LEU A 13 -6.13 17.89 -15.47
N ARG A 14 -6.25 18.39 -16.71
CA ARG A 14 -5.41 17.94 -17.83
C ARG A 14 -3.96 18.41 -17.70
N SER A 15 -3.72 19.69 -17.40
CA SER A 15 -2.36 20.25 -17.28
C SER A 15 -1.62 19.68 -16.07
N SER A 16 -2.28 19.62 -14.90
CA SER A 16 -1.69 19.05 -13.69
C SER A 16 -1.40 17.56 -13.84
N GLY A 17 -2.30 16.83 -14.52
CA GLY A 17 -2.13 15.41 -14.81
C GLY A 17 -0.96 15.15 -15.78
N ALA A 18 -0.93 15.85 -16.91
CA ALA A 18 0.11 15.73 -17.92
C ALA A 18 1.51 16.06 -17.34
N LEU A 19 1.63 17.19 -16.62
CA LEU A 19 2.90 17.57 -15.99
C LEU A 19 3.37 16.56 -14.95
N SER A 20 2.47 16.07 -14.10
CA SER A 20 2.81 15.06 -13.10
C SER A 20 3.20 13.73 -13.74
N LEU A 21 2.51 13.33 -14.81
CA LEU A 21 2.84 12.12 -15.56
C LEU A 21 4.21 12.24 -16.25
N PHE A 22 4.49 13.41 -16.84
CA PHE A 22 5.80 13.69 -17.44
C PHE A 22 6.94 13.57 -16.40
N VAL A 23 6.77 14.17 -15.22
CA VAL A 23 7.76 14.09 -14.14
C VAL A 23 7.97 12.65 -13.67
N VAL A 24 6.90 11.86 -13.52
CA VAL A 24 7.00 10.45 -13.09
C VAL A 24 7.65 9.59 -14.17
N LEU A 25 7.34 9.81 -15.46
CA LEU A 25 7.98 9.14 -16.59
C LEU A 25 9.48 9.48 -16.66
N PHE A 26 9.81 10.76 -16.56
CA PHE A 26 11.21 11.23 -16.59
C PHE A 26 12.02 10.64 -15.43
N TYR A 27 11.45 10.63 -14.22
CA TYR A 27 12.06 9.96 -13.08
C TYR A 27 12.24 8.45 -13.30
N GLY A 28 11.23 7.79 -13.84
CA GLY A 28 11.30 6.37 -14.19
C GLY A 28 12.43 6.09 -15.19
N PHE A 29 12.59 6.94 -16.20
CA PHE A 29 13.69 6.84 -17.18
C PHE A 29 15.06 7.01 -16.51
N LEU A 30 15.21 8.02 -15.65
CA LEU A 30 16.46 8.27 -14.92
C LEU A 30 16.86 7.10 -14.00
N THR A 31 15.87 6.40 -13.44
CA THR A 31 16.10 5.23 -12.55
C THR A 31 16.24 3.91 -13.30
N GLY A 32 16.32 3.94 -14.64
CA GLY A 32 16.49 2.75 -15.47
C GLY A 32 15.22 1.91 -15.69
N MET A 33 14.00 2.46 -15.43
CA MET A 33 12.72 1.81 -15.69
C MET A 33 12.58 0.39 -15.11
N GLY A 34 13.09 0.17 -13.91
CA GLY A 34 12.90 -1.09 -13.19
C GLY A 34 11.42 -1.46 -13.02
N THR A 35 11.10 -2.74 -12.76
CA THR A 35 9.71 -3.27 -12.68
C THR A 35 8.83 -2.49 -11.70
N SER A 36 9.37 -2.06 -10.57
CA SER A 36 8.64 -1.23 -9.59
C SER A 36 8.37 0.19 -10.10
N ALA A 37 9.31 0.80 -10.83
CA ALA A 37 9.13 2.11 -11.44
C ALA A 37 8.10 2.04 -12.56
N CYS A 38 8.19 1.06 -13.46
CA CYS A 38 7.20 0.82 -14.51
C CYS A 38 5.80 0.64 -13.94
N ARG A 39 5.63 -0.16 -12.87
CA ARG A 39 4.34 -0.31 -12.20
C ARG A 39 3.81 1.04 -11.68
N ALA A 40 4.64 1.80 -11.00
CA ALA A 40 4.24 3.10 -10.45
C ALA A 40 3.80 4.07 -11.56
N VAL A 41 4.53 4.12 -12.67
CA VAL A 41 4.20 4.92 -13.86
C VAL A 41 2.86 4.48 -14.45
N VAL A 42 2.67 3.18 -14.71
CA VAL A 42 1.43 2.65 -15.31
C VAL A 42 0.23 2.91 -14.41
N MET A 43 0.33 2.60 -13.11
CA MET A 43 -0.78 2.83 -12.17
C MET A 43 -1.11 4.32 -12.02
N PHE A 44 -0.09 5.19 -12.04
CA PHE A 44 -0.30 6.63 -11.98
C PHE A 44 -0.95 7.16 -13.28
N ALA A 45 -0.53 6.66 -14.45
CA ALA A 45 -1.16 7.01 -15.72
C ALA A 45 -2.65 6.58 -15.74
N LEU A 46 -2.96 5.38 -15.28
CA LEU A 46 -4.33 4.89 -15.18
C LEU A 46 -5.19 5.72 -14.21
N LEU A 47 -4.60 6.18 -13.11
CA LEU A 47 -5.28 7.08 -12.18
C LEU A 47 -5.66 8.40 -12.89
N ILE A 48 -4.71 9.04 -13.58
CA ILE A 48 -4.96 10.29 -14.30
C ILE A 48 -5.98 10.10 -15.41
N ILE A 49 -5.86 9.03 -16.21
CA ILE A 49 -6.81 8.71 -17.27
C ILE A 49 -8.22 8.45 -16.68
N GLY A 50 -8.32 7.68 -15.59
CA GLY A 50 -9.58 7.43 -14.90
C GLY A 50 -10.26 8.71 -14.42
N GLU A 51 -9.50 9.63 -13.80
CA GLU A 51 -10.02 10.94 -13.38
C GLU A 51 -10.46 11.81 -14.58
N MET A 52 -9.71 11.78 -15.69
CA MET A 52 -10.07 12.52 -16.91
C MET A 52 -11.35 11.99 -17.57
N LEU A 53 -11.62 10.69 -17.43
CA LEU A 53 -12.84 10.04 -17.94
C LEU A 53 -14.02 10.12 -16.95
N GLY A 54 -13.84 10.77 -15.80
CA GLY A 54 -14.85 10.87 -14.74
C GLY A 54 -15.19 9.54 -14.07
N LYS A 55 -14.32 8.53 -14.19
CA LYS A 55 -14.49 7.21 -13.59
C LYS A 55 -13.74 7.10 -12.25
N SER A 56 -14.30 6.34 -11.33
CA SER A 56 -13.62 6.01 -10.06
C SER A 56 -12.41 5.11 -10.35
N TYR A 57 -11.25 5.50 -9.79
CA TYR A 57 -10.04 4.68 -9.84
C TYR A 57 -10.17 3.50 -8.87
N ASP A 58 -10.16 2.28 -9.41
CA ASP A 58 -10.02 1.07 -8.61
C ASP A 58 -8.58 0.56 -8.64
N MET A 59 -7.96 0.53 -7.46
CA MET A 59 -6.55 0.18 -7.30
C MET A 59 -6.25 -1.26 -7.76
N LEU A 60 -7.15 -2.21 -7.49
CA LEU A 60 -6.93 -3.62 -7.85
C LEU A 60 -7.07 -3.85 -9.35
N THR A 61 -8.03 -3.20 -9.99
CA THR A 61 -8.19 -3.23 -11.45
C THR A 61 -6.98 -2.61 -12.15
N ALA A 62 -6.50 -1.47 -11.66
CA ALA A 62 -5.30 -0.84 -12.19
C ALA A 62 -4.04 -1.70 -11.97
N LEU A 63 -3.94 -2.39 -10.82
CA LEU A 63 -2.86 -3.32 -10.54
C LEU A 63 -2.88 -4.51 -11.52
N ALA A 64 -4.03 -5.12 -11.74
CA ALA A 64 -4.20 -6.23 -12.66
C ALA A 64 -3.85 -5.82 -14.10
N PHE A 65 -4.34 -4.67 -14.55
CA PHE A 65 -4.03 -4.14 -15.87
C PHE A 65 -2.53 -3.83 -16.03
N GLY A 66 -1.92 -3.21 -15.02
CA GLY A 66 -0.48 -2.97 -14.99
C GLY A 66 0.35 -4.26 -15.03
N ALA A 67 -0.09 -5.31 -14.33
CA ALA A 67 0.55 -6.63 -14.38
C ALA A 67 0.48 -7.23 -15.79
N ILE A 68 -0.68 -7.20 -16.43
CA ILE A 68 -0.87 -7.70 -17.80
C ILE A 68 0.06 -6.97 -18.76
N LEU A 69 0.09 -5.63 -18.73
CA LEU A 69 0.94 -4.83 -19.62
C LEU A 69 2.43 -5.17 -19.47
N LEU A 70 2.91 -5.31 -18.22
CA LEU A 70 4.32 -5.63 -17.96
C LEU A 70 4.66 -7.06 -18.38
N LEU A 71 3.78 -8.02 -18.16
CA LEU A 71 3.97 -9.43 -18.55
C LEU A 71 3.88 -9.63 -20.05
N LEU A 72 3.05 -8.87 -20.77
CA LEU A 72 3.01 -8.88 -22.23
C LEU A 72 4.33 -8.37 -22.83
N ARG A 73 4.94 -7.35 -22.19
CA ARG A 73 6.26 -6.84 -22.61
C ARG A 73 7.37 -7.84 -22.32
N GLN A 74 7.37 -8.44 -21.15
CA GLN A 74 8.39 -9.41 -20.72
C GLN A 74 7.83 -10.45 -19.77
N PRO A 75 7.48 -11.66 -20.26
CA PRO A 75 6.87 -12.73 -19.44
C PRO A 75 7.75 -13.20 -18.28
N LEU A 76 9.07 -13.07 -18.41
CA LEU A 76 10.03 -13.48 -17.37
C LEU A 76 9.92 -12.66 -16.08
N TYR A 77 9.25 -11.51 -16.08
CA TYR A 77 9.01 -10.73 -14.86
C TYR A 77 8.24 -11.51 -13.79
N VAL A 78 7.45 -12.51 -14.17
CA VAL A 78 6.78 -13.42 -13.22
C VAL A 78 7.75 -14.11 -12.26
N ARG A 79 9.00 -14.32 -12.68
CA ARG A 79 10.06 -14.92 -11.86
C ARG A 79 10.96 -13.89 -11.17
N SER A 80 10.66 -12.62 -11.28
CA SER A 80 11.45 -11.55 -10.67
C SER A 80 10.94 -11.25 -9.26
N ALA A 81 11.83 -11.29 -8.26
CA ALA A 81 11.52 -10.87 -6.90
C ALA A 81 10.94 -9.44 -6.86
N SER A 82 11.53 -8.51 -7.64
CA SER A 82 11.09 -7.12 -7.72
C SER A 82 9.64 -6.99 -8.21
N PHE A 83 9.24 -7.79 -9.22
CA PHE A 83 7.86 -7.81 -9.71
C PHE A 83 6.92 -8.38 -8.64
N LEU A 84 7.19 -9.57 -8.13
CA LEU A 84 6.32 -10.26 -7.18
C LEU A 84 6.16 -9.49 -5.87
N LEU A 85 7.25 -8.95 -5.30
CA LEU A 85 7.19 -8.15 -4.07
C LEU A 85 6.44 -6.84 -4.28
N SER A 86 6.68 -6.16 -5.41
CA SER A 86 6.05 -4.87 -5.70
C SER A 86 4.55 -5.01 -5.95
N PHE A 87 4.13 -5.98 -6.76
CA PHE A 87 2.71 -6.25 -7.02
C PHE A 87 2.03 -6.88 -5.81
N GLY A 88 2.71 -7.79 -5.11
CA GLY A 88 2.26 -8.38 -3.86
C GLY A 88 2.01 -7.33 -2.78
N ALA A 89 2.88 -6.35 -2.61
CA ALA A 89 2.67 -5.26 -1.65
C ALA A 89 1.37 -4.50 -1.91
N VAL A 90 1.09 -4.12 -3.16
CA VAL A 90 -0.15 -3.40 -3.51
C VAL A 90 -1.37 -4.31 -3.39
N ALA A 91 -1.26 -5.58 -3.78
CA ALA A 91 -2.33 -6.56 -3.56
C ALA A 91 -2.64 -6.75 -2.07
N GLY A 92 -1.61 -6.80 -1.21
CA GLY A 92 -1.77 -6.83 0.24
C GLY A 92 -2.56 -5.63 0.79
N ILE A 93 -2.25 -4.43 0.29
CA ILE A 93 -3.00 -3.21 0.64
C ILE A 93 -4.46 -3.29 0.16
N GLY A 94 -4.71 -3.81 -1.03
CA GLY A 94 -6.05 -3.87 -1.61
C GLY A 94 -6.93 -4.98 -1.05
N LEU A 95 -6.36 -6.13 -0.73
CA LEU A 95 -7.09 -7.33 -0.34
C LEU A 95 -7.06 -7.58 1.17
N ILE A 96 -5.87 -7.56 1.78
CA ILE A 96 -5.68 -7.96 3.18
C ILE A 96 -5.97 -6.80 4.14
N PHE A 97 -5.48 -5.59 3.82
CA PHE A 97 -5.62 -4.45 4.72
C PHE A 97 -7.09 -4.12 5.08
N PRO A 98 -8.08 -4.11 4.14
CA PRO A 98 -9.47 -3.88 4.51
C PRO A 98 -10.03 -4.95 5.46
N ALA A 99 -9.59 -6.21 5.33
CA ALA A 99 -9.98 -7.30 6.19
C ALA A 99 -9.41 -7.15 7.60
N LEU A 100 -8.11 -6.82 7.72
CA LEU A 100 -7.46 -6.56 9.02
C LEU A 100 -8.00 -5.30 9.68
N LYS A 101 -8.22 -4.24 8.92
CA LYS A 101 -8.83 -3.01 9.42
C LYS A 101 -10.20 -3.26 10.05
N ALA A 102 -11.03 -4.08 9.42
CA ALA A 102 -12.34 -4.44 9.93
C ALA A 102 -12.31 -5.33 11.19
N LEU A 103 -11.18 -6.02 11.44
CA LEU A 103 -11.00 -6.89 12.63
C LEU A 103 -10.41 -6.11 13.82
N PHE A 104 -9.33 -5.40 13.58
CA PHE A 104 -8.44 -4.92 14.62
C PHE A 104 -8.44 -3.40 14.80
N LEU A 105 -9.13 -2.62 13.93
CA LEU A 105 -9.14 -1.18 14.10
C LEU A 105 -10.00 -0.79 15.30
N PRO A 106 -9.42 -0.15 16.31
CA PRO A 106 -10.18 0.31 17.49
C PRO A 106 -11.16 1.42 17.11
N LYS A 107 -12.32 1.45 17.78
CA LYS A 107 -13.35 2.49 17.58
C LYS A 107 -12.86 3.89 17.98
N ASN A 108 -11.87 3.97 18.87
CA ASN A 108 -11.29 5.24 19.30
C ASN A 108 -10.38 5.82 18.20
N ARG A 109 -10.73 7.02 17.69
CA ARG A 109 -10.04 7.69 16.58
C ARG A 109 -8.55 7.95 16.83
N ARG A 110 -8.14 8.19 18.09
CA ARG A 110 -6.72 8.43 18.42
C ARG A 110 -5.89 7.15 18.31
N TRP A 111 -6.41 6.04 18.82
CA TRP A 111 -5.78 4.73 18.72
C TRP A 111 -5.81 4.18 17.30
N ALA A 112 -6.91 4.40 16.57
CA ALA A 112 -7.03 4.00 15.18
C ALA A 112 -5.89 4.58 14.32
N LYS A 113 -5.56 5.86 14.47
CA LYS A 113 -4.47 6.51 13.73
C LYS A 113 -3.08 5.91 14.02
N ARG A 114 -2.87 5.30 15.18
CA ARG A 114 -1.60 4.65 15.55
C ARG A 114 -1.53 3.20 15.05
N VAL A 115 -2.67 2.50 15.09
CA VAL A 115 -2.77 1.08 14.71
C VAL A 115 -2.87 0.91 13.20
N GLU A 116 -3.48 1.84 12.49
CA GLU A 116 -3.69 1.76 11.04
C GLU A 116 -2.39 1.56 10.23
N PRO A 117 -1.27 2.28 10.49
CA PRO A 117 -0.01 2.04 9.79
C PRO A 117 0.60 0.67 10.09
N LEU A 118 0.42 0.16 11.31
CA LEU A 118 0.87 -1.20 11.67
C LEU A 118 0.09 -2.27 10.90
N LEU A 119 -1.24 -2.14 10.83
CA LEU A 119 -2.08 -3.04 10.06
C LEU A 119 -1.75 -3.00 8.56
N LEU A 120 -1.42 -1.82 8.05
CA LEU A 120 -0.99 -1.64 6.67
C LEU A 120 0.32 -2.38 6.40
N SER A 121 1.34 -2.18 7.24
CA SER A 121 2.63 -2.87 7.13
C SER A 121 2.48 -4.38 7.26
N LEU A 122 1.67 -4.84 8.22
CA LEU A 122 1.37 -6.26 8.41
C LEU A 122 0.67 -6.87 7.18
N SER A 123 -0.26 -6.14 6.55
CA SER A 123 -0.96 -6.59 5.34
C SER A 123 0.01 -6.80 4.17
N ILE A 124 0.95 -5.88 4.00
CA ILE A 124 2.00 -5.99 2.99
C ILE A 124 2.87 -7.20 3.29
N GLN A 125 3.33 -7.34 4.54
CA GLN A 125 4.20 -8.43 4.94
C GLN A 125 3.51 -9.79 4.79
N MET A 126 2.25 -9.95 5.19
CA MET A 126 1.50 -11.18 4.99
C MET A 126 1.40 -11.58 3.51
N MET A 127 1.24 -10.63 2.61
CA MET A 127 1.16 -10.93 1.18
C MET A 127 2.51 -11.25 0.56
N THR A 128 3.58 -10.59 1.01
CA THR A 128 4.91 -10.71 0.41
C THR A 128 5.80 -11.76 1.10
N LEU A 129 5.42 -12.25 2.29
CA LEU A 129 6.24 -13.15 3.11
C LEU A 129 6.69 -14.41 2.37
N PRO A 130 5.83 -15.19 1.68
CA PRO A 130 6.28 -16.40 1.00
C PRO A 130 7.24 -16.13 -0.17
N VAL A 131 7.04 -14.97 -0.84
CA VAL A 131 7.93 -14.53 -1.92
C VAL A 131 9.29 -14.12 -1.36
N LEU A 132 9.28 -13.40 -0.25
CA LEU A 132 10.50 -12.96 0.43
C LEU A 132 11.31 -14.16 0.90
N GLU A 133 10.66 -15.15 1.52
CA GLU A 133 11.27 -16.39 1.98
C GLU A 133 11.85 -17.21 0.80
N TYR A 134 11.12 -17.28 -0.32
CA TYR A 134 11.57 -18.01 -1.51
C TYR A 134 12.85 -17.43 -2.14
N PHE A 135 12.94 -16.07 -2.21
CA PHE A 135 14.08 -15.42 -2.87
C PHE A 135 15.25 -15.14 -1.93
N TYR A 136 14.98 -14.85 -0.66
CA TYR A 136 15.99 -14.39 0.29
C TYR A 136 16.26 -15.41 1.41
N SER A 137 15.36 -16.42 1.60
CA SER A 137 15.45 -17.43 2.67
C SER A 137 15.47 -16.85 4.08
N GLU A 138 15.07 -15.59 4.24
CA GLU A 138 15.14 -14.83 5.48
C GLU A 138 13.82 -14.08 5.73
N ILE A 139 13.33 -14.15 6.96
CA ILE A 139 12.14 -13.39 7.40
C ILE A 139 12.56 -12.34 8.41
N PRO A 140 12.50 -11.04 8.08
CA PRO A 140 12.79 -9.96 9.02
C PRO A 140 11.63 -9.76 9.99
N LEU A 141 11.70 -10.32 11.19
CA LEU A 141 10.62 -10.24 12.18
C LEU A 141 10.33 -8.80 12.63
N TYR A 142 11.36 -7.97 12.74
CA TYR A 142 11.22 -6.57 13.13
C TYR A 142 10.87 -5.63 11.96
N GLY A 143 10.79 -6.13 10.72
CA GLY A 143 10.52 -5.32 9.53
C GLY A 143 9.24 -4.49 9.62
N THR A 144 8.17 -5.06 10.20
CA THR A 144 6.90 -4.35 10.41
C THR A 144 7.05 -3.15 11.36
N LEU A 145 7.83 -3.29 12.43
CA LEU A 145 8.10 -2.21 13.38
C LEU A 145 9.03 -1.16 12.79
N LEU A 146 10.06 -1.60 12.07
CA LEU A 146 10.98 -0.70 11.36
C LEU A 146 10.23 0.15 10.33
N ASN A 147 9.33 -0.44 9.57
CA ASN A 147 8.52 0.25 8.57
C ASN A 147 7.64 1.36 9.18
N LEU A 148 7.23 1.24 10.44
CA LEU A 148 6.48 2.29 11.14
C LEU A 148 7.29 3.59 11.25
N VAL A 149 8.61 3.48 11.40
CA VAL A 149 9.53 4.62 11.49
C VAL A 149 10.05 5.02 10.11
N VAL A 150 10.45 4.04 9.30
CA VAL A 150 11.08 4.27 8.00
C VAL A 150 10.12 4.92 7.00
N ILE A 151 8.87 4.43 6.91
CA ILE A 151 7.91 4.92 5.91
C ILE A 151 7.59 6.43 6.06
N PRO A 152 7.26 6.97 7.25
CA PRO A 152 7.01 8.40 7.38
C PRO A 152 8.27 9.26 7.14
N LEU A 153 9.43 8.81 7.63
CA LEU A 153 10.69 9.52 7.41
C LEU A 153 11.15 9.47 5.95
N MET A 154 10.81 8.43 5.19
CA MET A 154 11.13 8.33 3.75
C MET A 154 10.53 9.51 2.96
N THR A 155 9.35 9.99 3.36
CA THR A 155 8.75 11.18 2.75
C THR A 155 9.62 12.42 2.97
N VAL A 156 10.22 12.55 4.15
CA VAL A 156 11.13 13.66 4.49
C VAL A 156 12.42 13.54 3.68
N VAL A 157 13.02 12.35 3.61
CA VAL A 157 14.22 12.07 2.81
C VAL A 157 14.00 12.43 1.34
N MET A 158 12.89 11.98 0.75
CA MET A 158 12.54 12.30 -0.63
C MET A 158 12.39 13.80 -0.86
N PHE A 159 11.71 14.50 0.04
CA PHE A 159 11.50 15.93 -0.08
C PHE A 159 12.81 16.72 0.09
N THR A 160 13.60 16.42 1.12
CA THR A 160 14.87 17.10 1.39
C THR A 160 15.92 16.78 0.34
N GLY A 161 15.94 15.54 -0.20
CA GLY A 161 16.83 15.16 -1.29
C GLY A 161 16.54 15.92 -2.58
N ILE A 162 15.26 15.98 -3.01
CA ILE A 162 14.86 16.74 -4.19
C ILE A 162 15.16 18.23 -3.99
N LEU A 163 14.88 18.77 -2.80
CA LEU A 163 15.15 20.16 -2.47
C LEU A 163 16.65 20.48 -2.51
N ALA A 164 17.48 19.59 -1.95
CA ALA A 164 18.95 19.73 -1.98
C ALA A 164 19.48 19.79 -3.39
N VAL A 165 19.05 18.86 -4.26
CA VAL A 165 19.44 18.85 -5.68
C VAL A 165 18.96 20.09 -6.39
N GLY A 166 17.69 20.50 -6.23
CA GLY A 166 17.13 21.68 -6.88
C GLY A 166 17.86 22.97 -6.49
N ILE A 167 18.14 23.18 -5.21
CA ILE A 167 18.85 24.36 -4.70
C ILE A 167 20.33 24.34 -5.12
N SER A 168 20.96 23.18 -5.27
CA SER A 168 22.38 23.06 -5.62
C SER A 168 22.72 23.70 -6.96
N PHE A 169 21.77 23.74 -7.90
CA PHE A 169 21.95 24.39 -9.21
C PHE A 169 22.04 25.93 -9.14
N VAL A 170 21.44 26.53 -8.09
CA VAL A 170 21.35 27.99 -7.97
C VAL A 170 22.25 28.50 -6.85
N LEU A 171 22.22 27.86 -5.68
CA LEU A 171 22.89 28.28 -4.44
C LEU A 171 23.53 27.08 -3.73
N PRO A 172 24.73 26.60 -4.17
CA PRO A 172 25.37 25.41 -3.61
C PRO A 172 25.60 25.46 -2.08
N GLY A 173 25.85 26.67 -1.55
CA GLY A 173 26.04 26.87 -0.11
C GLY A 173 24.80 26.59 0.73
N VAL A 174 23.62 26.98 0.23
CA VAL A 174 22.33 26.79 0.91
C VAL A 174 21.85 25.35 0.78
N ALA A 175 22.19 24.66 -0.32
CA ALA A 175 21.87 23.25 -0.55
C ALA A 175 22.45 22.30 0.50
N ARG A 176 23.50 22.72 1.22
CA ARG A 176 24.11 21.92 2.29
C ARG A 176 23.15 21.59 3.43
N ALA A 177 22.25 22.49 3.79
CA ALA A 177 21.31 22.27 4.90
C ALA A 177 20.32 21.13 4.63
N PRO A 178 19.55 21.13 3.52
CA PRO A 178 18.66 20.00 3.21
C PRO A 178 19.44 18.71 2.87
N ALA A 179 20.63 18.79 2.29
CA ALA A 179 21.49 17.64 2.05
C ALA A 179 21.96 16.99 3.35
N PHE A 180 22.37 17.80 4.33
CA PHE A 180 22.76 17.33 5.66
C PHE A 180 21.60 16.62 6.36
N LEU A 181 20.39 17.18 6.32
CA LEU A 181 19.20 16.55 6.90
C LEU A 181 18.88 15.21 6.24
N CYS A 182 18.97 15.16 4.91
CA CYS A 182 18.80 13.93 4.16
C CYS A 182 19.84 12.88 4.59
N GLY A 183 21.12 13.23 4.64
CA GLY A 183 22.21 12.37 5.09
C GLY A 183 22.04 11.87 6.52
N ALA A 184 21.66 12.76 7.44
CA ALA A 184 21.43 12.39 8.84
C ALA A 184 20.29 11.37 9.02
N ILE A 185 19.20 11.49 8.23
CA ILE A 185 18.12 10.51 8.27
C ILE A 185 18.57 9.17 7.66
N LEU A 186 19.36 9.19 6.59
CA LEU A 186 19.90 7.96 5.97
C LEU A 186 20.85 7.24 6.94
N GLU A 187 21.73 7.99 7.64
CA GLU A 187 22.59 7.43 8.68
C GLU A 187 21.78 6.86 9.86
N PHE A 188 20.70 7.54 10.25
CA PHE A 188 19.76 7.01 11.23
C PHE A 188 19.14 5.67 10.77
N TYR A 189 18.77 5.53 9.50
CA TYR A 189 18.27 4.25 8.96
C TYR A 189 19.31 3.14 9.02
N GLU A 190 20.54 3.44 8.65
CA GLU A 190 21.64 2.48 8.70
C GLU A 190 21.88 1.99 10.15
N ARG A 191 21.92 2.93 11.10
CA ARG A 191 22.05 2.63 12.53
C ARG A 191 20.86 1.81 13.05
N LEU A 192 19.64 2.19 12.67
CA LEU A 192 18.42 1.48 13.05
C LEU A 192 18.40 0.04 12.50
N GLY A 193 18.77 -0.13 11.23
CA GLY A 193 18.91 -1.42 10.59
C GLY A 193 19.95 -2.30 11.28
N THR A 194 21.16 -1.75 11.51
CA THR A 194 22.24 -2.46 12.18
C THR A 194 21.87 -2.82 13.63
N ALA A 195 21.21 -1.93 14.35
CA ALA A 195 20.74 -2.21 15.71
C ALA A 195 19.67 -3.32 15.71
N SER A 196 18.78 -3.33 14.74
CA SER A 196 17.73 -4.37 14.63
C SER A 196 18.33 -5.76 14.38
N LEU A 197 19.43 -5.86 13.63
CA LEU A 197 20.12 -7.12 13.38
C LEU A 197 20.82 -7.70 14.62
N ARG A 198 21.14 -6.86 15.60
CA ARG A 198 21.74 -7.30 16.88
C ARG A 198 20.72 -7.87 17.88
N LEU A 199 19.42 -7.69 17.61
CA LEU A 199 18.37 -8.23 18.47
C LEU A 199 18.23 -9.74 18.27
N PRO A 200 17.97 -10.52 19.34
CA PRO A 200 17.74 -11.95 19.22
C PRO A 200 16.52 -12.24 18.36
N GLY A 201 16.65 -13.14 17.37
CA GLY A 201 15.58 -13.45 16.45
C GLY A 201 15.29 -12.36 15.39
N ALA A 202 16.26 -11.46 15.11
CA ALA A 202 16.09 -10.40 14.12
C ALA A 202 15.76 -10.94 12.74
N VAL A 203 16.41 -12.01 12.36
CA VAL A 203 16.22 -12.70 11.09
C VAL A 203 15.97 -14.16 11.40
N PHE A 204 14.83 -14.67 10.94
CA PHE A 204 14.53 -16.08 11.02
C PHE A 204 14.89 -16.71 9.67
N THR A 205 15.93 -17.52 9.65
CA THR A 205 16.35 -18.25 8.45
C THR A 205 15.55 -19.54 8.33
N CYS A 206 14.57 -19.56 7.41
CA CYS A 206 13.68 -20.72 7.20
C CYS A 206 14.16 -21.45 5.97
N GLY A 207 15.12 -21.61 5.39
CA GLY A 207 15.35 -22.31 4.12
C GLY A 207 14.33 -21.99 3.01
N GLN A 208 14.59 -22.43 1.80
CA GLN A 208 13.67 -22.14 0.69
C GLN A 208 12.35 -22.93 0.83
N PRO A 209 11.18 -22.23 0.87
CA PRO A 209 9.90 -22.93 0.94
C PRO A 209 9.65 -23.70 -0.36
N LYS A 210 9.11 -24.91 -0.23
CA LYS A 210 8.66 -25.69 -1.39
C LYS A 210 7.41 -25.03 -1.99
N ILE A 211 7.25 -25.14 -3.31
CA ILE A 211 6.12 -24.52 -4.04
C ILE A 211 4.75 -24.90 -3.44
N TRP A 212 4.59 -26.14 -2.97
CA TRP A 212 3.34 -26.58 -2.34
C TRP A 212 3.07 -25.90 -0.99
N GLN A 213 4.10 -25.51 -0.23
CA GLN A 213 3.96 -24.75 1.03
C GLN A 213 3.49 -23.32 0.73
N MET A 214 4.06 -22.67 -0.30
CA MET A 214 3.60 -21.37 -0.77
C MET A 214 2.15 -21.43 -1.25
N ALA A 215 1.79 -22.46 -2.03
CA ALA A 215 0.43 -22.66 -2.51
C ALA A 215 -0.54 -22.86 -1.33
N GLY A 216 -0.17 -23.67 -0.32
CA GLY A 216 -0.95 -23.86 0.89
C GLY A 216 -1.17 -22.55 1.67
N TYR A 217 -0.13 -21.74 1.81
CA TYR A 217 -0.21 -20.44 2.47
C TYR A 217 -1.18 -19.48 1.76
N TYR A 218 -1.03 -19.31 0.43
CA TYR A 218 -1.92 -18.43 -0.32
C TYR A 218 -3.35 -18.96 -0.37
N THR A 219 -3.55 -20.28 -0.43
CA THR A 219 -4.88 -20.89 -0.32
C THR A 219 -5.52 -20.57 1.03
N GLY A 220 -4.80 -20.73 2.13
CA GLY A 220 -5.28 -20.35 3.46
C GLY A 220 -5.64 -18.85 3.55
N LEU A 221 -4.83 -17.99 2.95
CA LEU A 221 -5.08 -16.55 2.90
C LEU A 221 -6.33 -16.22 2.08
N VAL A 222 -6.55 -16.87 0.94
CA VAL A 222 -7.77 -16.72 0.11
C VAL A 222 -9.00 -17.20 0.88
N VAL A 223 -8.93 -18.34 1.56
CA VAL A 223 -10.04 -18.86 2.39
C VAL A 223 -10.36 -17.88 3.51
N PHE A 224 -9.36 -17.33 4.19
CA PHE A 224 -9.54 -16.30 5.21
C PHE A 224 -10.24 -15.07 4.67
N LEU A 225 -9.81 -14.54 3.51
CA LEU A 225 -10.42 -13.38 2.86
C LEU A 225 -11.86 -13.66 2.44
N PHE A 226 -12.12 -14.84 1.87
CA PHE A 226 -13.46 -15.26 1.47
C PHE A 226 -14.41 -15.38 2.69
N TRP A 227 -13.96 -16.02 3.77
CA TRP A 227 -14.71 -16.10 5.00
C TRP A 227 -15.04 -14.71 5.56
N ARG A 228 -14.09 -13.80 5.55
CA ARG A 228 -14.29 -12.40 5.97
C ARG A 228 -15.28 -11.67 5.09
N TYR A 229 -15.21 -11.86 3.78
CA TYR A 229 -16.18 -11.29 2.84
C TYR A 229 -17.62 -11.78 3.16
N GLN A 230 -17.79 -13.07 3.36
CA GLN A 230 -19.08 -13.67 3.73
C GLN A 230 -19.64 -13.11 5.04
N LEU A 231 -18.80 -12.94 6.06
CA LEU A 231 -19.23 -12.33 7.32
C LEU A 231 -19.71 -10.88 7.14
N LYS A 232 -19.05 -10.10 6.29
CA LYS A 232 -19.43 -8.72 5.98
C LYS A 232 -20.78 -8.67 5.28
N GLU A 233 -21.00 -9.54 4.30
CA GLU A 233 -22.27 -9.64 3.57
C GLU A 233 -23.42 -10.08 4.48
N ARG A 234 -23.20 -11.08 5.34
CA ARG A 234 -24.21 -11.50 6.33
C ARG A 234 -24.58 -10.37 7.28
N LYS A 235 -23.62 -9.58 7.75
CA LYS A 235 -23.86 -8.41 8.60
C LYS A 235 -24.65 -7.32 7.88
N LYS A 236 -24.32 -7.07 6.61
CA LYS A 236 -25.02 -6.09 5.77
C LYS A 236 -26.49 -6.49 5.53
N ARG A 237 -26.73 -7.77 5.22
CA ARG A 237 -28.08 -8.31 5.03
C ARG A 237 -28.92 -8.18 6.32
N ARG A 238 -28.35 -8.52 7.49
CA ARG A 238 -29.06 -8.37 8.79
C ARG A 238 -29.39 -6.91 9.08
N MET A 239 -28.48 -5.97 8.82
CA MET A 239 -28.76 -4.54 9.03
C MET A 239 -29.76 -3.98 8.00
N GLY A 240 -29.80 -4.51 6.78
CA GLY A 240 -30.82 -4.16 5.78
C GLY A 240 -32.20 -4.63 6.21
N GLN A 241 -32.34 -5.83 6.74
CA GLN A 241 -33.61 -6.35 7.26
C GLN A 241 -34.14 -5.56 8.45
N ILE A 242 -33.28 -5.12 9.39
CA ILE A 242 -33.68 -4.31 10.55
C ILE A 242 -34.10 -2.88 10.12
N ASN A 243 -33.61 -2.39 8.99
CA ASN A 243 -33.97 -1.04 8.49
C ASN A 243 -35.06 -1.05 7.42
N ASP A 244 -35.65 -2.23 7.13
CA ASP A 244 -36.77 -2.35 6.22
C ASP A 244 -38.03 -1.71 6.86
N PRO A 245 -38.62 -0.68 6.21
CA PRO A 245 -39.81 0.00 6.77
C PRO A 245 -40.98 -0.96 7.00
N ASP A 246 -41.15 -1.98 6.16
CA ASP A 246 -42.24 -2.94 6.25
C ASP A 246 -42.10 -3.83 7.50
N ILE A 247 -40.88 -4.26 7.85
CA ILE A 247 -40.61 -5.04 9.07
C ILE A 247 -40.84 -4.19 10.32
N ARG A 248 -40.50 -2.91 10.28
CA ARG A 248 -40.77 -2.00 11.41
C ARG A 248 -42.28 -1.75 11.65
N LEU A 249 -43.07 -1.70 10.57
CA LEU A 249 -44.50 -1.56 10.67
C LEU A 249 -45.14 -2.83 11.24
N GLU A 250 -44.70 -4.02 10.80
CA GLU A 250 -45.16 -5.30 11.37
C GLU A 250 -44.77 -5.47 12.84
N GLU A 251 -43.60 -5.05 13.26
CA GLU A 251 -43.16 -5.08 14.67
C GLU A 251 -43.92 -4.06 15.51
N ALA A 252 -44.25 -2.88 14.99
CA ALA A 252 -45.08 -1.88 15.65
C ALA A 252 -46.52 -2.35 15.81
N GLU A 253 -47.11 -2.99 14.80
CA GLU A 253 -48.47 -3.60 14.90
C GLU A 253 -48.51 -4.78 15.90
N ARG A 254 -47.44 -5.59 15.98
CA ARG A 254 -47.34 -6.67 16.98
C ARG A 254 -47.08 -6.16 18.40
N ALA A 255 -46.49 -4.98 18.56
CA ALA A 255 -46.21 -4.38 19.86
C ALA A 255 -47.41 -3.62 20.45
N GLU A 256 -48.51 -3.42 19.69
CA GLU A 256 -49.81 -2.89 20.16
C GLU A 256 -50.89 -3.96 20.28
N PRO A 257 -50.78 -4.98 21.15
CA PRO A 257 -51.90 -5.81 21.53
C PRO A 257 -52.53 -5.23 22.81
N HIS A 258 -53.81 -4.82 22.69
CA HIS A 258 -54.68 -4.44 23.81
C HIS A 258 -54.62 -2.99 24.31
N ARG A 259 -55.06 -2.06 23.47
CA ARG A 259 -55.81 -0.91 23.94
C ARG A 259 -57.19 -0.90 23.24
N ARG A 260 -58.06 -1.79 23.64
CA ARG A 260 -59.56 -1.66 23.54
C ARG A 260 -60.17 -2.24 24.76
#